data_bf28a33e23d8b84cb124b07c8f28c51f
#
_entry.id   bf28a33e23d8b84cb124b07c8f28c51f
#
_cell.length_a   1.000
_cell.length_b   1.000
_cell.length_c   1.000
_cell.angle_alpha   90.00
_cell.angle_beta   90.00
_cell.angle_gamma   90.00
#
_symmetry.space_group_name_H-M   'P 1'
#
loop_
_entity.id
_entity.type
_entity.pdbx_description
1 polymer ?
#
loop_
_entity_poly.entity_id
_entity_poly.type
_entity_poly.pdbx_seq_one_letter_code
_entity_poly.pdbx_strand_id
1 'polypeptide(L)'
;MALRLPCPMHEHRAIIDWKNGGPDFLKGRYSREHTWTFDGGLTVPASPSPAVVPAPWSNPANVDPEEAFVASIASCHMLTFLWIAAKEGFQAESYRDEAVGVLARNERGAMWVSAVTLRPQIVWAGSKLPTAADLDRLHHRAHEDCFIANSVKTTITVEAAEA
;
A
#
# COMPACT_ATOMS: atom_id res chain seq x y z
N MET A 1 37.66 1.36 -11.79
CA MET A 1 36.88 2.29 -10.95
C MET A 1 35.63 2.66 -11.74
N ALA A 2 34.53 1.91 -11.56
CA ALA A 2 33.27 2.15 -12.27
C ALA A 2 32.62 3.41 -11.68
N LEU A 3 32.53 4.47 -12.47
CA LEU A 3 31.71 5.64 -12.17
C LEU A 3 30.27 5.15 -11.98
N ARG A 4 29.79 5.11 -10.74
CA ARG A 4 28.35 5.00 -10.48
C ARG A 4 27.73 6.31 -10.98
N LEU A 5 27.10 6.25 -12.15
CA LEU A 5 26.19 7.31 -12.56
C LEU A 5 25.17 7.50 -11.43
N PRO A 6 24.87 8.74 -11.00
CA PRO A 6 23.83 8.96 -10.04
C PRO A 6 22.54 8.34 -10.60
N CYS A 7 21.85 7.52 -9.78
CA CYS A 7 20.54 7.00 -10.14
C CYS A 7 19.66 8.22 -10.49
N PRO A 8 19.02 8.27 -11.66
CA PRO A 8 18.17 9.39 -11.99
C PRO A 8 17.11 9.52 -10.90
N MET A 9 16.97 10.73 -10.32
CA MET A 9 15.91 11.01 -9.38
C MET A 9 14.58 11.00 -10.14
N HIS A 10 13.67 10.11 -9.74
CA HIS A 10 12.32 10.08 -10.27
C HIS A 10 11.39 10.79 -9.29
N GLU A 11 10.59 11.71 -9.81
CA GLU A 11 9.56 12.40 -9.03
C GLU A 11 8.23 11.68 -9.19
N HIS A 12 7.50 11.53 -8.11
CA HIS A 12 6.12 11.03 -8.05
C HIS A 12 5.25 12.12 -7.45
N ARG A 13 4.15 12.47 -8.11
CA ARG A 13 3.33 13.63 -7.75
C ARG A 13 1.90 13.22 -7.46
N ALA A 14 1.32 13.85 -6.44
CA ALA A 14 -0.10 13.80 -6.16
C ALA A 14 -0.59 15.21 -5.80
N ILE A 15 -1.78 15.57 -6.24
CA ILE A 15 -2.47 16.80 -5.89
C ILE A 15 -3.61 16.43 -4.97
N ILE A 16 -3.69 17.08 -3.82
CA ILE A 16 -4.76 16.90 -2.84
C ILE A 16 -5.60 18.17 -2.82
N ASP A 17 -6.86 18.07 -3.26
CA ASP A 17 -7.79 19.20 -3.35
C ASP A 17 -8.96 19.04 -2.39
N TRP A 18 -9.10 19.97 -1.47
CA TRP A 18 -10.25 20.10 -0.57
C TRP A 18 -10.82 21.50 -0.62
N LYS A 19 -12.14 21.62 -0.56
CA LYS A 19 -12.84 22.91 -0.45
C LYS A 19 -13.82 22.88 0.72
N ASN A 20 -13.83 23.96 1.48
CA ASN A 20 -14.81 24.11 2.54
C ASN A 20 -16.21 24.32 1.94
N GLY A 21 -17.09 23.35 2.17
CA GLY A 21 -18.50 23.41 1.78
C GLY A 21 -19.47 23.71 2.94
N GLY A 22 -18.95 23.94 4.18
CA GLY A 22 -19.78 24.08 5.37
C GLY A 22 -19.60 25.42 6.09
N PRO A 23 -20.66 25.92 6.75
CA PRO A 23 -20.63 27.21 7.45
C PRO A 23 -19.87 27.18 8.79
N ASP A 24 -19.66 26.00 9.36
CA ASP A 24 -19.19 25.81 10.75
C ASP A 24 -17.76 25.20 10.82
N PHE A 25 -16.88 25.61 9.94
CA PHE A 25 -15.50 25.09 9.87
C PHE A 25 -14.78 25.12 11.21
N LEU A 26 -14.82 26.28 11.89
CA LEU A 26 -14.16 26.46 13.19
C LEU A 26 -14.73 25.60 14.32
N LYS A 27 -15.93 25.05 14.13
CA LYS A 27 -16.56 24.10 15.07
C LYS A 27 -16.32 22.64 14.65
N GLY A 28 -15.49 22.39 13.63
CA GLY A 28 -15.22 21.05 13.12
C GLY A 28 -16.37 20.43 12.31
N ARG A 29 -17.43 21.20 12.01
CA ARG A 29 -18.64 20.73 11.30
C ARG A 29 -18.51 21.00 9.81
N TYR A 30 -17.68 20.25 9.13
CA TYR A 30 -17.48 20.35 7.69
C TYR A 30 -17.15 18.97 7.10
N SER A 31 -17.55 18.73 5.85
CA SER A 31 -17.14 17.53 5.12
C SER A 31 -15.64 17.54 4.88
N ARG A 32 -15.02 16.40 5.09
CA ARG A 32 -13.60 16.17 4.82
C ARG A 32 -13.40 15.41 3.51
N GLU A 33 -14.46 15.27 2.73
CA GLU A 33 -14.35 14.72 1.38
C GLU A 33 -13.45 15.62 0.52
N HIS A 34 -12.54 15.00 -0.19
CA HIS A 34 -11.56 15.67 -1.03
C HIS A 34 -11.20 14.78 -2.22
N THR A 35 -10.28 15.21 -3.04
CA THR A 35 -9.82 14.40 -4.17
C THR A 35 -8.30 14.28 -4.17
N TRP A 36 -7.82 13.14 -4.68
CA TRP A 36 -6.43 12.93 -5.03
C TRP A 36 -6.31 12.81 -6.54
N THR A 37 -5.45 13.63 -7.15
CA THR A 37 -5.15 13.54 -8.57
C THR A 37 -3.67 13.17 -8.73
N PHE A 38 -3.41 12.08 -9.45
CA PHE A 38 -2.07 11.57 -9.72
C PHE A 38 -1.52 12.09 -11.05
N ASP A 39 -0.21 11.97 -11.25
CA ASP A 39 0.51 12.47 -12.42
C ASP A 39 0.01 11.89 -13.75
N GLY A 40 -0.53 10.67 -13.76
CA GLY A 40 -1.21 10.06 -14.90
C GLY A 40 -2.61 10.61 -15.19
N GLY A 41 -3.09 11.61 -14.44
CA GLY A 41 -4.41 12.23 -14.62
C GLY A 41 -5.58 11.51 -13.93
N LEU A 42 -5.33 10.36 -13.27
CA LEU A 42 -6.38 9.69 -12.49
C LEU A 42 -6.72 10.52 -11.26
N THR A 43 -8.00 10.81 -11.08
CA THR A 43 -8.54 11.45 -9.87
C THR A 43 -9.44 10.47 -9.13
N VAL A 44 -9.20 10.30 -7.83
CA VAL A 44 -10.01 9.44 -6.95
C VAL A 44 -10.65 10.28 -5.85
N PRO A 45 -11.89 10.00 -5.46
CA PRO A 45 -12.53 10.60 -4.29
C PRO A 45 -11.91 10.03 -3.02
N ALA A 46 -11.62 10.90 -2.07
CA ALA A 46 -11.00 10.55 -0.80
C ALA A 46 -11.76 11.15 0.39
N SER A 47 -11.61 10.54 1.55
CA SER A 47 -12.24 10.94 2.81
C SER A 47 -11.44 10.34 3.97
N PRO A 48 -11.48 10.89 5.19
CA PRO A 48 -11.01 10.13 6.33
C PRO A 48 -11.90 8.91 6.59
N SER A 49 -11.33 7.89 7.22
CA SER A 49 -12.08 6.74 7.72
C SER A 49 -13.21 7.17 8.69
N PRO A 50 -14.39 6.58 8.60
CA PRO A 50 -15.47 6.81 9.59
C PRO A 50 -15.09 6.43 11.03
N ALA A 51 -14.08 5.56 11.20
CA ALA A 51 -13.54 5.22 12.51
C ALA A 51 -12.71 6.37 13.13
N VAL A 52 -12.21 7.29 12.31
CA VAL A 52 -11.44 8.47 12.73
C VAL A 52 -12.32 9.71 12.78
N VAL A 53 -13.14 9.91 11.78
CA VAL A 53 -14.08 11.04 11.69
C VAL A 53 -15.49 10.48 11.41
N PRO A 54 -16.45 10.62 12.34
CA PRO A 54 -17.78 10.04 12.14
C PRO A 54 -18.57 10.77 11.05
N ALA A 55 -19.54 10.07 10.47
CA ALA A 55 -20.53 10.69 9.59
C ALA A 55 -21.29 11.82 10.33
N PRO A 56 -21.72 12.88 9.65
CA PRO A 56 -21.72 13.09 8.21
C PRO A 56 -20.44 13.77 7.66
N TRP A 57 -19.38 13.82 8.46
CA TRP A 57 -18.14 14.55 8.12
C TRP A 57 -17.10 13.69 7.40
N SER A 58 -17.40 12.43 7.18
CA SER A 58 -16.65 11.48 6.35
C SER A 58 -17.60 10.71 5.44
N ASN A 59 -17.04 10.09 4.39
CA ASN A 59 -17.76 9.24 3.45
C ASN A 59 -17.07 7.88 3.34
N PRO A 60 -17.70 6.79 3.82
CA PRO A 60 -17.11 5.46 3.81
C PRO A 60 -16.97 4.85 2.39
N ALA A 61 -17.55 5.47 1.37
CA ALA A 61 -17.42 5.03 -0.03
C ALA A 61 -16.15 5.57 -0.72
N ASN A 62 -15.48 6.54 -0.09
CA ASN A 62 -14.27 7.14 -0.61
C ASN A 62 -13.04 6.51 0.02
N VAL A 63 -11.92 6.54 -0.70
CA VAL A 63 -10.64 6.00 -0.21
C VAL A 63 -10.14 6.82 0.97
N ASP A 64 -9.74 6.16 2.06
CA ASP A 64 -9.07 6.83 3.16
C ASP A 64 -7.51 6.70 3.06
N PRO A 65 -6.77 7.59 3.74
CA PRO A 65 -5.31 7.58 3.69
C PRO A 65 -4.69 6.28 4.22
N GLU A 66 -5.31 5.64 5.20
CA GLU A 66 -4.85 4.40 5.79
C GLU A 66 -5.03 3.22 4.83
N GLU A 67 -6.17 3.16 4.12
CA GLU A 67 -6.41 2.18 3.04
C GLU A 67 -5.40 2.36 1.90
N ALA A 68 -5.18 3.60 1.46
CA ALA A 68 -4.20 3.90 0.43
C ALA A 68 -2.78 3.52 0.85
N PHE A 69 -2.42 3.71 2.12
CA PHE A 69 -1.13 3.30 2.66
C PHE A 69 -0.96 1.78 2.63
N VAL A 70 -1.98 1.03 3.06
CA VAL A 70 -1.99 -0.45 2.98
C VAL A 70 -1.89 -0.90 1.53
N ALA A 71 -2.70 -0.32 0.64
CA ALA A 71 -2.67 -0.65 -0.78
C ALA A 71 -1.32 -0.36 -1.44
N SER A 72 -0.64 0.73 -1.07
CA SER A 72 0.69 1.05 -1.60
C SER A 72 1.75 0.02 -1.19
N ILE A 73 1.70 -0.46 0.07
CA ILE A 73 2.60 -1.51 0.56
C ILE A 73 2.33 -2.82 -0.17
N ALA A 74 1.08 -3.26 -0.24
CA ALA A 74 0.69 -4.51 -0.89
C ALA A 74 1.03 -4.52 -2.39
N SER A 75 0.71 -3.42 -3.08
CA SER A 75 1.00 -3.27 -4.51
C SER A 75 2.51 -3.27 -4.80
N CYS A 76 3.30 -2.55 -4.02
CA CYS A 76 4.75 -2.52 -4.18
C CYS A 76 5.37 -3.91 -3.96
N HIS A 77 4.94 -4.63 -2.92
CA HIS A 77 5.36 -5.98 -2.65
C HIS A 77 5.01 -6.92 -3.82
N MET A 78 3.76 -6.89 -4.29
CA MET A 78 3.31 -7.68 -5.45
C MET A 78 4.17 -7.45 -6.68
N LEU A 79 4.40 -6.18 -7.06
CA LEU A 79 5.17 -5.83 -8.25
C LEU A 79 6.61 -6.35 -8.17
N THR A 80 7.24 -6.20 -7.01
CA THR A 80 8.60 -6.69 -6.76
C THR A 80 8.65 -8.21 -6.77
N PHE A 81 7.69 -8.86 -6.11
CA PHE A 81 7.56 -10.32 -6.08
C PHE A 81 7.40 -10.92 -7.48
N LEU A 82 6.47 -10.40 -8.27
CA LEU A 82 6.21 -10.89 -9.63
C LEU A 82 7.44 -10.72 -10.53
N TRP A 83 8.16 -9.60 -10.39
CA TRP A 83 9.40 -9.38 -11.14
C TRP A 83 10.48 -10.41 -10.79
N ILE A 84 10.68 -10.71 -9.50
CA ILE A 84 11.66 -11.69 -9.02
C ILE A 84 11.24 -13.10 -9.47
N ALA A 85 9.97 -13.48 -9.28
CA ALA A 85 9.44 -14.77 -9.69
C ALA A 85 9.65 -15.03 -11.19
N ALA A 86 9.34 -14.04 -12.04
CA ALA A 86 9.56 -14.13 -13.47
C ALA A 86 11.04 -14.31 -13.83
N LYS A 87 11.95 -13.60 -13.16
CA LYS A 87 13.41 -13.74 -13.36
C LYS A 87 13.91 -15.14 -13.00
N GLU A 88 13.27 -15.79 -12.04
CA GLU A 88 13.60 -17.15 -11.63
C GLU A 88 12.86 -18.23 -12.43
N GLY A 89 12.04 -17.82 -13.41
CA GLY A 89 11.34 -18.70 -14.32
C GLY A 89 10.05 -19.31 -13.74
N PHE A 90 9.50 -18.72 -12.69
CA PHE A 90 8.16 -19.03 -12.19
C PHE A 90 7.13 -18.13 -12.89
N GLN A 91 6.06 -18.71 -13.39
CA GLN A 91 5.01 -17.99 -14.10
C GLN A 91 3.77 -17.90 -13.22
N ALA A 92 3.47 -16.71 -12.73
CA ALA A 92 2.21 -16.42 -12.07
C ALA A 92 1.12 -16.13 -13.13
N GLU A 93 -0.08 -16.69 -12.94
CA GLU A 93 -1.27 -16.39 -13.73
C GLU A 93 -2.12 -15.32 -13.06
N SER A 94 -2.23 -15.37 -11.73
CA SER A 94 -2.90 -14.33 -10.96
C SER A 94 -2.25 -14.15 -9.60
N TYR A 95 -2.43 -12.97 -9.04
CA TYR A 95 -2.01 -12.59 -7.70
C TYR A 95 -3.15 -11.80 -7.06
N ARG A 96 -3.62 -12.22 -5.89
CA ARG A 96 -4.62 -11.55 -5.08
C ARG A 96 -4.10 -11.40 -3.67
N ASP A 97 -4.18 -10.22 -3.10
CA ASP A 97 -3.75 -9.95 -1.73
C ASP A 97 -4.89 -9.25 -0.96
N GLU A 98 -5.32 -9.85 0.14
CA GLU A 98 -6.26 -9.27 1.08
C GLU A 98 -5.49 -8.67 2.26
N ALA A 99 -4.71 -7.64 1.96
CA ALA A 99 -3.87 -6.97 2.94
C ALA A 99 -4.68 -6.24 4.01
N VAL A 100 -4.21 -6.29 5.26
CA VAL A 100 -4.84 -5.65 6.40
C VAL A 100 -3.84 -4.79 7.16
N GLY A 101 -4.19 -3.52 7.37
CA GLY A 101 -3.45 -2.59 8.24
C GLY A 101 -4.09 -2.44 9.61
N VAL A 102 -3.27 -2.30 10.65
CA VAL A 102 -3.71 -2.14 12.03
C VAL A 102 -3.23 -0.80 12.58
N LEU A 103 -4.18 0.02 13.04
CA LEU A 103 -3.92 1.25 13.79
C LEU A 103 -3.68 0.94 15.27
N ALA A 104 -2.58 1.46 15.81
CA ALA A 104 -2.27 1.37 17.25
C ALA A 104 -1.68 2.70 17.75
N ARG A 105 -1.56 2.85 19.08
CA ARG A 105 -0.83 3.97 19.67
C ARG A 105 0.65 3.63 19.80
N ASN A 106 1.50 4.56 19.42
CA ASN A 106 2.92 4.44 19.70
C ASN A 106 3.26 4.87 21.14
N GLU A 107 4.53 4.78 21.52
CA GLU A 107 5.03 5.14 22.86
C GLU A 107 4.70 6.59 23.27
N ARG A 108 4.52 7.49 22.29
CA ARG A 108 4.13 8.88 22.51
C ARG A 108 2.60 9.09 22.54
N GLY A 109 1.82 8.02 22.44
CA GLY A 109 0.36 8.06 22.40
C GLY A 109 -0.23 8.45 21.04
N ALA A 110 0.58 8.68 19.99
CA ALA A 110 0.09 9.01 18.66
C ALA A 110 -0.38 7.76 17.92
N MET A 111 -1.51 7.88 17.21
CA MET A 111 -2.01 6.82 16.33
C MET A 111 -1.12 6.69 15.08
N TRP A 112 -0.89 5.46 14.65
CA TRP A 112 -0.14 5.14 13.46
C TRP A 112 -0.52 3.76 12.92
N VAL A 113 -0.30 3.49 11.65
CA VAL A 113 -0.43 2.14 11.10
C VAL A 113 0.77 1.34 11.57
N SER A 114 0.58 0.57 12.62
CA SER A 114 1.67 -0.14 13.32
C SER A 114 2.11 -1.41 12.61
N ALA A 115 1.16 -2.09 11.97
CA ALA A 115 1.41 -3.33 11.25
C ALA A 115 0.56 -3.40 9.98
N VAL A 116 1.10 -4.04 8.95
CA VAL A 116 0.39 -4.47 7.75
C VAL A 116 0.69 -5.93 7.52
N THR A 117 -0.37 -6.72 7.38
CA THR A 117 -0.28 -8.15 7.04
C THR A 117 -0.71 -8.32 5.59
N LEU A 118 0.17 -8.85 4.77
CA LEU A 118 -0.07 -9.24 3.39
C LEU A 118 -0.52 -10.70 3.36
N ARG A 119 -1.55 -11.02 2.55
CA ARG A 119 -2.09 -12.38 2.41
C ARG A 119 -2.20 -12.78 0.94
N PRO A 120 -1.06 -12.88 0.25
CA PRO A 120 -1.05 -13.18 -1.17
C PRO A 120 -1.56 -14.60 -1.45
N GLN A 121 -2.45 -14.69 -2.43
CA GLN A 121 -2.94 -15.92 -3.04
C GLN A 121 -2.51 -15.88 -4.50
N ILE A 122 -1.68 -16.84 -4.91
CA ILE A 122 -1.06 -16.84 -6.22
C ILE A 122 -1.47 -18.11 -6.98
N VAL A 123 -2.00 -17.92 -8.18
CA VAL A 123 -2.20 -19.02 -9.12
C VAL A 123 -0.98 -19.07 -10.03
N TRP A 124 -0.39 -20.25 -10.09
CA TRP A 124 0.79 -20.51 -10.90
C TRP A 124 0.44 -21.21 -12.21
N ALA A 125 1.18 -20.89 -13.27
CA ALA A 125 1.10 -21.52 -14.58
C ALA A 125 2.45 -22.11 -15.00
N GLY A 126 2.45 -22.86 -16.12
CA GLY A 126 3.66 -23.44 -16.66
C GLY A 126 4.09 -24.74 -15.97
N SER A 127 5.25 -25.26 -16.38
CA SER A 127 5.78 -26.55 -15.91
C SER A 127 6.63 -26.46 -14.65
N LYS A 128 7.13 -25.26 -14.32
CA LYS A 128 7.94 -25.01 -13.14
C LYS A 128 7.09 -24.34 -12.07
N LEU A 129 6.76 -25.09 -11.03
CA LEU A 129 6.02 -24.56 -9.87
C LEU A 129 6.99 -24.29 -8.71
N PRO A 130 6.79 -23.20 -7.94
CA PRO A 130 7.60 -22.93 -6.76
C PRO A 130 7.28 -23.91 -5.65
N THR A 131 8.29 -24.31 -4.90
CA THR A 131 8.13 -25.01 -3.62
C THR A 131 7.81 -24.02 -2.50
N ALA A 132 7.37 -24.49 -1.33
CA ALA A 132 7.18 -23.64 -0.15
C ALA A 132 8.46 -22.83 0.19
N ALA A 133 9.63 -23.46 0.13
CA ALA A 133 10.91 -22.79 0.36
C ALA A 133 11.22 -21.73 -0.72
N ASP A 134 10.81 -21.94 -1.98
CA ASP A 134 10.91 -20.92 -3.02
C ASP A 134 10.00 -19.73 -2.71
N LEU A 135 8.77 -19.97 -2.28
CA LEU A 135 7.81 -18.92 -1.93
C LEU A 135 8.34 -18.07 -0.76
N ASP A 136 8.80 -18.69 0.31
CA ASP A 136 9.39 -17.99 1.46
C ASP A 136 10.55 -17.10 1.01
N ARG A 137 11.45 -17.63 0.20
CA ARG A 137 12.60 -16.89 -0.31
C ARG A 137 12.19 -15.75 -1.24
N LEU A 138 11.21 -15.96 -2.11
CA LEU A 138 10.68 -14.95 -3.03
C LEU A 138 10.02 -13.80 -2.26
N HIS A 139 9.19 -14.12 -1.26
CA HIS A 139 8.54 -13.10 -0.43
C HIS A 139 9.54 -12.32 0.42
N HIS A 140 10.52 -13.01 1.03
CA HIS A 140 11.57 -12.35 1.79
C HIS A 140 12.34 -11.35 0.93
N ARG A 141 12.77 -11.77 -0.24
CA ARG A 141 13.50 -10.92 -1.17
C ARG A 141 12.64 -9.78 -1.72
N ALA A 142 11.35 -10.04 -1.99
CA ALA A 142 10.43 -8.99 -2.40
C ALA A 142 10.25 -7.91 -1.31
N HIS A 143 10.24 -8.31 -0.04
CA HIS A 143 10.20 -7.38 1.07
C HIS A 143 11.47 -6.52 1.16
N GLU A 144 12.65 -7.13 1.01
CA GLU A 144 13.93 -6.41 1.03
C GLU A 144 14.07 -5.39 -0.11
N ASP A 145 13.59 -5.74 -1.31
CA ASP A 145 13.71 -4.91 -2.52
C ASP A 145 12.53 -3.92 -2.71
N CYS A 146 11.47 -4.02 -1.90
CA CYS A 146 10.27 -3.18 -2.02
C CYS A 146 10.56 -1.75 -1.54
N PHE A 147 10.42 -0.78 -2.43
CA PHE A 147 10.70 0.64 -2.13
C PHE A 147 9.83 1.19 -1.01
N ILE A 148 8.54 0.84 -1.00
CA ILE A 148 7.61 1.30 0.03
C ILE A 148 7.95 0.67 1.38
N ALA A 149 8.28 -0.64 1.43
CA ALA A 149 8.70 -1.29 2.66
C ALA A 149 9.96 -0.63 3.26
N ASN A 150 10.93 -0.26 2.39
CA ASN A 150 12.13 0.46 2.81
C ASN A 150 11.89 1.92 3.25
N SER A 151 10.69 2.45 3.02
CA SER A 151 10.35 3.85 3.30
C SER A 151 9.47 4.03 4.55
N VAL A 152 9.03 2.95 5.20
CA VAL A 152 8.08 2.99 6.31
C VAL A 152 8.66 2.39 7.59
N LYS A 153 8.04 2.74 8.74
CA LYS A 153 8.37 2.14 10.05
C LYS A 153 7.39 1.02 10.44
N THR A 154 6.31 0.90 9.69
CA THR A 154 5.26 -0.11 9.89
C THR A 154 5.86 -1.51 9.80
N THR A 155 5.52 -2.38 10.72
CA THR A 155 5.88 -3.80 10.62
C THR A 155 5.07 -4.44 9.50
N ILE A 156 5.75 -5.03 8.52
CA ILE A 156 5.10 -5.71 7.39
C ILE A 156 5.37 -7.20 7.52
N THR A 157 4.31 -8.00 7.55
CA THR A 157 4.37 -9.46 7.57
C THR A 157 3.67 -10.04 6.36
N VAL A 158 4.16 -11.18 5.88
CA VAL A 158 3.53 -11.94 4.79
C VAL A 158 3.02 -13.26 5.35
N GLU A 159 1.73 -13.47 5.26
CA GLU A 159 1.03 -14.73 5.59
C GLU A 159 0.57 -15.34 4.26
N ALA A 160 1.52 -15.89 3.48
CA ALA A 160 1.17 -16.55 2.23
C ALA A 160 0.32 -17.79 2.52
N ALA A 161 -0.72 -18.03 1.70
CA ALA A 161 -1.46 -19.27 1.76
C ALA A 161 -0.51 -20.43 1.41
N GLU A 162 -0.59 -21.53 2.18
CA GLU A 162 0.09 -22.77 1.81
C GLU A 162 -0.39 -23.23 0.44
N ALA A 163 0.55 -23.64 -0.40
CA ALA A 163 0.30 -24.06 -1.78
C ALA A 163 -0.47 -25.38 -1.85
#